data_b112b27018fd87029f8a162736e0457a
#
_entry.id   b112b27018fd87029f8a162736e0457a
#
_cell.length_a   1.000
_cell.length_b   1.000
_cell.length_c   1.000
_cell.angle_alpha   90.00
_cell.angle_beta   90.00
_cell.angle_gamma   90.00
#
_symmetry.space_group_name_H-M   'P 1'
#
loop_
_entity.id
_entity.type
_entity.pdbx_description
1 polymer ?
#
loop_
_entity_poly.entity_id
_entity_poly.type
_entity_poly.pdbx_seq_one_letter_code
_entity_poly.pdbx_strand_id
1 'polypeptide(L)'
;MQEMSTVTFFADYEKSYGNYLCDVDGNTFLDCFMQIASIPLGYNHPAILEALRDERNIKTMANRPALGWFPSEDWVHRVKNSMKAVAPPGMTQVFPMMCGTCSNENGIKMMFMRYMNNQRGGRVDFNAEELNSVLKHEAPGSPKLSILSFKGGFHGRSIGLLSCSHSRPIQGVDIPTMQWPKADFPTYKYPLNENVRENEAEDARCLARVQELIEQAVSIINGLCQ
;
A
#
# COMPACT_ATOMS: atom_id res chain seq x y z
N MET A 1 8.10 14.39 12.69
CA MET A 1 7.98 14.63 14.15
C MET A 1 6.64 14.06 14.61
N GLN A 2 6.62 13.28 15.66
CA GLN A 2 5.38 12.73 16.19
C GLN A 2 4.75 13.78 17.12
N GLU A 3 3.49 14.10 16.90
CA GLU A 3 2.81 15.09 17.73
C GLU A 3 2.42 14.47 19.06
N MET A 4 2.98 14.96 20.14
CA MET A 4 2.73 14.43 21.49
C MET A 4 1.27 14.54 21.93
N SER A 5 0.53 15.51 21.38
CA SER A 5 -0.90 15.68 21.66
C SER A 5 -1.78 14.53 21.17
N THR A 6 -1.27 13.65 20.32
CA THR A 6 -1.98 12.45 19.85
C THR A 6 -1.87 11.26 20.79
N VAL A 7 -0.97 11.33 21.78
CA VAL A 7 -0.83 10.28 22.80
C VAL A 7 -1.81 10.58 23.93
N THR A 8 -2.90 9.82 23.99
CA THR A 8 -3.97 10.03 24.97
C THR A 8 -3.78 9.25 26.25
N PHE A 9 -3.09 8.10 26.18
CA PHE A 9 -2.76 7.25 27.33
C PHE A 9 -1.61 6.30 26.98
N PHE A 10 -1.04 5.65 27.96
CA PHE A 10 -0.07 4.57 27.78
C PHE A 10 -0.72 3.22 27.97
N ALA A 11 -0.49 2.29 27.05
CA ALA A 11 -1.05 0.95 27.10
C ALA A 11 -0.21 0.01 27.98
N ASP A 12 -0.90 -0.85 28.72
CA ASP A 12 -0.33 -2.01 29.43
C ASP A 12 -0.59 -3.26 28.60
N TYR A 13 0.38 -3.60 27.74
CA TYR A 13 0.26 -4.77 26.87
C TYR A 13 0.35 -6.12 27.61
N GLU A 14 0.87 -6.14 28.82
CA GLU A 14 0.91 -7.37 29.61
C GLU A 14 -0.49 -7.76 30.11
N LYS A 15 -1.30 -6.75 30.43
CA LYS A 15 -2.68 -6.95 30.88
C LYS A 15 -3.71 -6.98 29.77
N SER A 16 -3.35 -6.52 28.58
CA SER A 16 -4.26 -6.53 27.42
C SER A 16 -4.51 -7.96 26.93
N TYR A 17 -5.74 -8.28 26.53
CA TYR A 17 -6.10 -9.63 26.09
C TYR A 17 -7.25 -9.64 25.08
N GLY A 18 -7.20 -10.53 24.12
CA GLY A 18 -8.25 -10.64 23.10
C GLY A 18 -8.55 -9.27 22.47
N ASN A 19 -9.79 -8.84 22.50
CA ASN A 19 -10.21 -7.55 21.95
C ASN A 19 -10.14 -6.40 22.97
N TYR A 20 -9.48 -6.59 24.11
CA TYR A 20 -9.43 -5.59 25.17
C TYR A 20 -8.02 -5.04 25.37
N LEU A 21 -7.92 -3.71 25.24
CA LEU A 21 -6.72 -2.95 25.54
C LEU A 21 -6.80 -2.42 26.98
N CYS A 22 -5.77 -2.66 27.77
CA CYS A 22 -5.62 -2.08 29.10
C CYS A 22 -4.67 -0.89 29.06
N ASP A 23 -4.94 0.14 29.85
CA ASP A 23 -3.99 1.23 30.07
C ASP A 23 -3.23 1.05 31.41
N VAL A 24 -2.23 1.92 31.64
CA VAL A 24 -1.40 1.89 32.84
C VAL A 24 -2.19 2.27 34.12
N ASP A 25 -3.33 2.94 33.98
CA ASP A 25 -4.22 3.34 35.08
C ASP A 25 -5.23 2.22 35.44
N GLY A 26 -5.19 1.11 34.69
CA GLY A 26 -6.02 -0.07 34.93
C GLY A 26 -7.40 -0.02 34.25
N ASN A 27 -7.65 0.95 33.39
CA ASN A 27 -8.87 0.97 32.58
C ASN A 27 -8.78 -0.08 31.46
N THR A 28 -9.93 -0.66 31.11
CA THR A 28 -10.03 -1.66 30.05
C THR A 28 -10.99 -1.17 28.97
N PHE A 29 -10.51 -1.12 27.74
CA PHE A 29 -11.25 -0.63 26.57
C PHE A 29 -11.52 -1.77 25.60
N LEU A 30 -12.74 -1.84 25.05
CA LEU A 30 -13.00 -2.65 23.87
C LEU A 30 -12.30 -1.96 22.68
N ASP A 31 -11.24 -2.58 22.17
CA ASP A 31 -10.44 -2.01 21.08
C ASP A 31 -11.01 -2.43 19.72
N CYS A 32 -11.59 -1.47 18.99
CA CYS A 32 -12.04 -1.64 17.61
C CYS A 32 -10.97 -1.16 16.58
N PHE A 33 -9.85 -0.63 17.05
CA PHE A 33 -8.76 -0.15 16.21
C PHE A 33 -7.71 -1.22 15.94
N MET A 34 -7.47 -2.10 16.92
CA MET A 34 -6.62 -3.29 16.81
C MET A 34 -5.25 -3.01 16.17
N GLN A 35 -4.54 -1.96 16.65
CA GLN A 35 -3.26 -1.52 16.13
C GLN A 35 -3.29 -1.30 14.60
N ILE A 36 -4.28 -0.54 14.12
CA ILE A 36 -4.57 -0.34 12.69
C ILE A 36 -4.84 -1.68 11.98
N ALA A 37 -5.69 -2.52 12.60
CA ALA A 37 -6.05 -3.85 12.12
C ALA A 37 -4.86 -4.81 11.90
N SER A 38 -3.73 -4.60 12.59
CA SER A 38 -2.53 -5.44 12.45
C SER A 38 -2.52 -6.67 13.37
N ILE A 39 -3.43 -6.74 14.34
CA ILE A 39 -3.57 -7.87 15.27
C ILE A 39 -4.97 -8.51 15.19
N PRO A 40 -5.35 -9.11 14.05
CA PRO A 40 -6.72 -9.60 13.84
C PRO A 40 -7.17 -10.70 14.81
N LEU A 41 -6.24 -11.35 15.51
CA LEU A 41 -6.51 -12.36 16.54
C LEU A 41 -6.56 -11.78 17.97
N GLY A 42 -6.34 -10.47 18.10
CA GLY A 42 -6.34 -9.78 19.38
C GLY A 42 -5.01 -9.79 20.12
N TYR A 43 -5.03 -9.15 21.29
CA TYR A 43 -3.86 -9.00 22.17
C TYR A 43 -3.50 -10.35 22.83
N ASN A 44 -2.21 -10.63 22.91
CA ASN A 44 -1.64 -11.78 23.60
C ASN A 44 -2.27 -13.13 23.23
N HIS A 45 -2.61 -13.31 21.95
CA HIS A 45 -3.22 -14.55 21.49
C HIS A 45 -2.32 -15.76 21.80
N PRO A 46 -2.85 -16.81 22.51
CA PRO A 46 -2.02 -17.92 22.99
C PRO A 46 -1.20 -18.63 21.91
N ALA A 47 -1.81 -18.90 20.74
CA ALA A 47 -1.12 -19.56 19.63
C ALA A 47 0.03 -18.71 19.05
N ILE A 48 -0.07 -17.37 19.05
CA ILE A 48 1.01 -16.48 18.62
C ILE A 48 2.13 -16.53 19.66
N LEU A 49 1.83 -16.46 20.94
CA LEU A 49 2.82 -16.54 22.00
C LEU A 49 3.54 -17.89 22.01
N GLU A 50 2.84 -18.99 21.75
CA GLU A 50 3.44 -20.32 21.59
C GLU A 50 4.38 -20.35 20.36
N ALA A 51 3.93 -19.84 19.22
CA ALA A 51 4.77 -19.75 18.03
C ALA A 51 6.04 -18.90 18.22
N LEU A 52 5.95 -17.81 19.03
CA LEU A 52 7.10 -16.99 19.37
C LEU A 52 8.09 -17.69 20.32
N ARG A 53 7.65 -18.66 21.10
CA ARG A 53 8.53 -19.48 21.99
C ARG A 53 9.20 -20.65 21.27
N ASP A 54 8.75 -20.98 20.06
CA ASP A 54 9.38 -22.02 19.25
C ASP A 54 10.82 -21.62 18.92
N GLU A 55 11.79 -22.46 19.30
CA GLU A 55 13.22 -22.20 19.12
C GLU A 55 13.60 -21.96 17.66
N ARG A 56 12.93 -22.61 16.72
CA ARG A 56 13.15 -22.42 15.28
C ARG A 56 12.74 -21.01 14.84
N ASN A 57 11.61 -20.51 15.34
CA ASN A 57 11.17 -19.16 15.04
C ASN A 57 12.08 -18.11 15.70
N ILE A 58 12.54 -18.37 16.93
CA ILE A 58 13.53 -17.51 17.61
C ILE A 58 14.82 -17.45 16.78
N LYS A 59 15.34 -18.59 16.32
CA LYS A 59 16.54 -18.65 15.46
C LYS A 59 16.35 -17.89 14.15
N THR A 60 15.17 -18.03 13.52
CA THR A 60 14.86 -17.28 12.29
C THR A 60 14.87 -15.77 12.54
N MET A 61 14.27 -15.31 13.62
CA MET A 61 14.28 -13.88 13.98
C MET A 61 15.69 -13.38 14.31
N ALA A 62 16.48 -14.14 15.06
CA ALA A 62 17.84 -13.78 15.43
C ALA A 62 18.78 -13.69 14.22
N ASN A 63 18.63 -14.59 13.26
CA ASN A 63 19.45 -14.62 12.05
C ASN A 63 19.04 -13.59 11.00
N ARG A 64 17.83 -13.03 11.08
CA ARG A 64 17.31 -12.02 10.15
C ARG A 64 17.60 -12.38 8.68
N PRO A 65 17.12 -13.52 8.15
CA PRO A 65 17.50 -13.99 6.84
C PRO A 65 17.17 -12.96 5.75
N ALA A 66 18.12 -12.80 4.81
CA ALA A 66 17.90 -12.00 3.61
C ALA A 66 17.12 -12.87 2.61
N LEU A 67 15.78 -12.83 2.71
CA LEU A 67 14.88 -13.75 2.02
C LEU A 67 14.99 -13.76 0.48
N GLY A 68 15.49 -12.68 -0.11
CA GLY A 68 15.74 -12.60 -1.55
C GLY A 68 17.06 -13.31 -1.99
N TRP A 69 17.96 -13.62 -1.03
CA TRP A 69 19.29 -14.19 -1.29
C TRP A 69 19.51 -15.53 -0.60
N PHE A 70 19.10 -15.62 0.66
CA PHE A 70 19.31 -16.79 1.52
C PHE A 70 18.02 -17.16 2.25
N PRO A 71 16.95 -17.54 1.53
CA PRO A 71 15.73 -18.01 2.18
C PRO A 71 15.99 -19.34 2.91
N SER A 72 15.23 -19.63 3.97
CA SER A 72 15.23 -20.96 4.57
C SER A 72 14.68 -22.00 3.57
N GLU A 73 15.11 -23.24 3.71
CA GLU A 73 14.73 -24.35 2.80
C GLU A 73 13.20 -24.51 2.63
N ASP A 74 12.45 -24.21 3.68
CA ASP A 74 11.01 -24.34 3.74
C ASP A 74 10.25 -23.03 3.46
N TRP A 75 10.94 -21.94 3.17
CA TRP A 75 10.34 -20.62 3.00
C TRP A 75 9.20 -20.61 1.98
N VAL A 76 9.43 -21.15 0.80
CA VAL A 76 8.42 -21.20 -0.27
C VAL A 76 7.19 -21.98 0.15
N HIS A 77 7.38 -23.11 0.84
CA HIS A 77 6.31 -23.94 1.34
C HIS A 77 5.48 -23.19 2.41
N ARG A 78 6.12 -22.55 3.37
CA ARG A 78 5.46 -21.76 4.42
C ARG A 78 4.66 -20.60 3.84
N VAL A 79 5.23 -19.80 2.95
CA VAL A 79 4.53 -18.68 2.31
C VAL A 79 3.34 -19.18 1.49
N LYS A 80 3.50 -20.24 0.71
CA LYS A 80 2.40 -20.80 -0.07
C LYS A 80 1.27 -21.30 0.83
N ASN A 81 1.56 -21.99 1.88
CA ASN A 81 0.54 -22.57 2.75
C ASN A 81 -0.20 -21.52 3.59
N SER A 82 0.50 -20.52 4.08
CA SER A 82 -0.12 -19.44 4.87
C SER A 82 -0.90 -18.45 4.01
N MET A 83 -0.29 -17.97 2.93
CA MET A 83 -0.87 -16.90 2.12
C MET A 83 -1.92 -17.39 1.12
N LYS A 84 -1.80 -18.62 0.58
CA LYS A 84 -2.82 -19.19 -0.30
C LYS A 84 -4.17 -19.37 0.39
N ALA A 85 -4.16 -19.60 1.70
CA ALA A 85 -5.41 -19.77 2.46
C ALA A 85 -6.26 -18.49 2.49
N VAL A 86 -5.63 -17.31 2.35
CA VAL A 86 -6.29 -15.99 2.42
C VAL A 86 -6.21 -15.19 1.13
N ALA A 87 -5.48 -15.68 0.13
CA ALA A 87 -5.33 -15.00 -1.15
C ALA A 87 -6.64 -15.04 -1.96
N PRO A 88 -6.99 -13.97 -2.67
CA PRO A 88 -8.12 -13.98 -3.61
C PRO A 88 -7.95 -15.07 -4.69
N PRO A 89 -9.05 -15.63 -5.22
CA PRO A 89 -8.99 -16.61 -6.30
C PRO A 89 -8.15 -16.12 -7.49
N GLY A 90 -7.29 -16.98 -8.02
CA GLY A 90 -6.40 -16.67 -9.15
C GLY A 90 -5.08 -15.98 -8.76
N MET A 91 -4.91 -15.51 -7.52
CA MET A 91 -3.66 -14.94 -7.03
C MET A 91 -2.71 -16.06 -6.59
N THR A 92 -1.79 -16.46 -7.47
CA THR A 92 -0.87 -17.58 -7.25
C THR A 92 0.51 -17.15 -6.75
N GLN A 93 0.84 -15.87 -6.87
CA GLN A 93 2.10 -15.28 -6.45
C GLN A 93 1.88 -14.35 -5.26
N VAL A 94 2.73 -14.50 -4.25
CA VAL A 94 2.68 -13.67 -3.05
C VAL A 94 4.07 -13.11 -2.79
N PHE A 95 4.14 -11.82 -2.56
CA PHE A 95 5.37 -11.12 -2.21
C PHE A 95 5.14 -10.37 -0.89
N PRO A 96 5.59 -10.93 0.25
CA PRO A 96 5.39 -10.30 1.55
C PRO A 96 6.22 -9.03 1.69
N MET A 97 5.60 -7.98 2.24
CA MET A 97 6.21 -6.69 2.50
C MET A 97 6.05 -6.30 3.97
N MET A 98 6.87 -5.39 4.43
CA MET A 98 6.92 -4.93 5.82
C MET A 98 5.60 -4.28 6.28
N CYS A 99 4.93 -3.54 5.40
CA CYS A 99 3.68 -2.83 5.72
C CYS A 99 2.91 -2.48 4.44
N GLY A 100 1.68 -1.96 4.59
CA GLY A 100 0.85 -1.53 3.47
C GLY A 100 1.50 -0.46 2.58
N THR A 101 2.26 0.48 3.16
CA THR A 101 3.04 1.45 2.40
C THR A 101 4.03 0.77 1.46
N CYS A 102 4.84 -0.15 1.99
CA CYS A 102 5.81 -0.89 1.17
C CYS A 102 5.12 -1.77 0.11
N SER A 103 3.97 -2.34 0.44
CA SER A 103 3.17 -3.14 -0.51
C SER A 103 2.68 -2.28 -1.68
N ASN A 104 2.13 -1.10 -1.40
CA ASN A 104 1.68 -0.17 -2.43
C ASN A 104 2.84 0.37 -3.29
N GLU A 105 3.98 0.73 -2.70
CA GLU A 105 5.17 1.15 -3.45
C GLU A 105 5.62 0.06 -4.43
N ASN A 106 5.70 -1.18 -3.97
CA ASN A 106 6.10 -2.28 -4.84
C ASN A 106 5.03 -2.62 -5.88
N GLY A 107 3.75 -2.53 -5.54
CA GLY A 107 2.64 -2.68 -6.48
C GLY A 107 2.73 -1.66 -7.62
N ILE A 108 2.96 -0.39 -7.31
CA ILE A 108 3.16 0.68 -8.30
C ILE A 108 4.39 0.40 -9.19
N LYS A 109 5.52 0.00 -8.59
CA LYS A 109 6.71 -0.38 -9.36
C LYS A 109 6.42 -1.53 -10.33
N MET A 110 5.70 -2.55 -9.88
CA MET A 110 5.32 -3.69 -10.73
C MET A 110 4.38 -3.25 -11.86
N MET A 111 3.45 -2.34 -11.62
CA MET A 111 2.59 -1.77 -12.67
C MET A 111 3.40 -1.02 -13.72
N PHE A 112 4.34 -0.17 -13.32
CA PHE A 112 5.24 0.53 -14.25
C PHE A 112 6.09 -0.44 -15.06
N MET A 113 6.70 -1.42 -14.40
CA MET A 113 7.49 -2.46 -15.07
C MET A 113 6.65 -3.25 -16.08
N ARG A 114 5.44 -3.63 -15.71
CA ARG A 114 4.51 -4.36 -16.59
C ARG A 114 4.11 -3.51 -17.79
N TYR A 115 3.75 -2.24 -17.57
CA TYR A 115 3.42 -1.31 -18.64
C TYR A 115 4.58 -1.17 -19.63
N MET A 116 5.78 -0.86 -19.14
CA MET A 116 6.96 -0.68 -19.99
C MET A 116 7.38 -1.98 -20.69
N ASN A 117 7.22 -3.13 -20.05
CA ASN A 117 7.46 -4.42 -20.72
C ASN A 117 6.51 -4.62 -21.90
N ASN A 118 5.24 -4.28 -21.75
CA ASN A 118 4.27 -4.32 -22.87
C ASN A 118 4.68 -3.34 -24.00
N GLN A 119 5.13 -2.12 -23.65
CA GLN A 119 5.61 -1.14 -24.66
C GLN A 119 6.82 -1.67 -25.43
N ARG A 120 7.68 -2.46 -24.79
CA ARG A 120 8.83 -3.13 -25.43
C ARG A 120 8.46 -4.43 -26.15
N GLY A 121 7.17 -4.74 -26.35
CA GLY A 121 6.73 -5.98 -27.00
C GLY A 121 7.04 -7.26 -26.20
N GLY A 122 7.16 -7.16 -24.87
CA GLY A 122 7.47 -8.30 -23.99
C GLY A 122 8.97 -8.62 -23.86
N ARG A 123 9.86 -7.79 -24.45
CA ARG A 123 11.32 -7.97 -24.32
C ARG A 123 11.75 -7.77 -22.86
N VAL A 124 12.44 -8.75 -22.31
CA VAL A 124 12.93 -8.75 -20.91
C VAL A 124 14.29 -8.10 -20.75
N ASP A 125 15.13 -8.13 -21.79
CA ASP A 125 16.47 -7.53 -21.76
C ASP A 125 16.40 -6.04 -22.03
N PHE A 126 17.37 -5.30 -21.49
CA PHE A 126 17.51 -3.87 -21.67
C PHE A 126 18.69 -3.57 -22.60
N ASN A 127 18.50 -2.59 -23.49
CA ASN A 127 19.60 -2.12 -24.33
C ASN A 127 20.46 -1.08 -23.59
N ALA A 128 21.60 -0.71 -24.19
CA ALA A 128 22.55 0.22 -23.58
C ALA A 128 21.96 1.63 -23.36
N GLU A 129 21.06 2.09 -24.24
CA GLU A 129 20.41 3.38 -24.11
C GLU A 129 19.47 3.40 -22.89
N GLU A 130 18.62 2.37 -22.73
CA GLU A 130 17.74 2.21 -21.59
C GLU A 130 18.53 2.17 -20.27
N LEU A 131 19.63 1.43 -20.22
CA LEU A 131 20.47 1.33 -19.02
C LEU A 131 21.20 2.66 -18.71
N ASN A 132 21.72 3.34 -19.71
CA ASN A 132 22.44 4.61 -19.52
C ASN A 132 21.49 5.75 -19.13
N SER A 133 20.29 5.80 -19.70
CA SER A 133 19.31 6.85 -19.39
C SER A 133 18.75 6.73 -17.97
N VAL A 134 18.64 5.50 -17.39
CA VAL A 134 18.28 5.32 -15.97
C VAL A 134 19.23 6.08 -15.06
N LEU A 135 20.53 6.04 -15.32
CA LEU A 135 21.55 6.72 -14.49
C LEU A 135 21.43 8.25 -14.54
N LYS A 136 20.78 8.78 -15.56
CA LYS A 136 20.51 10.21 -15.74
C LYS A 136 19.11 10.62 -15.31
N HIS A 137 18.28 9.68 -14.87
CA HIS A 137 16.86 9.87 -14.58
C HIS A 137 16.03 10.35 -15.78
N GLU A 138 16.38 9.86 -16.98
CA GLU A 138 15.78 10.25 -18.27
C GLU A 138 15.11 9.07 -18.96
N ALA A 139 14.19 9.37 -19.88
CA ALA A 139 13.65 8.37 -20.80
C ALA A 139 14.75 7.90 -21.78
N PRO A 140 14.66 6.66 -22.31
CA PRO A 140 13.61 5.66 -22.11
C PRO A 140 13.70 4.84 -20.83
N GLY A 141 14.84 4.78 -20.14
CA GLY A 141 15.07 3.96 -18.97
C GLY A 141 14.31 4.43 -17.72
N SER A 142 14.16 5.75 -17.53
CA SER A 142 13.32 6.36 -16.48
C SER A 142 12.13 7.08 -17.14
N PRO A 143 11.05 6.36 -17.48
CA PRO A 143 9.91 6.95 -18.18
C PRO A 143 9.09 7.87 -17.25
N LYS A 144 8.48 8.91 -17.85
CA LYS A 144 7.58 9.83 -17.15
C LYS A 144 6.18 9.23 -17.03
N LEU A 145 6.04 8.22 -16.18
CA LEU A 145 4.76 7.60 -15.88
C LEU A 145 4.14 8.20 -14.61
N SER A 146 2.83 8.07 -14.49
CA SER A 146 2.07 8.56 -13.33
C SER A 146 1.00 7.55 -12.89
N ILE A 147 0.53 7.72 -11.67
CA ILE A 147 -0.60 6.97 -11.11
C ILE A 147 -1.76 7.94 -10.90
N LEU A 148 -2.92 7.60 -11.45
CA LEU A 148 -4.15 8.28 -11.11
C LEU A 148 -4.63 7.81 -9.74
N SER A 149 -4.93 8.74 -8.85
CA SER A 149 -5.47 8.47 -7.52
C SER A 149 -6.72 9.30 -7.25
N PHE A 150 -7.42 9.02 -6.16
CA PHE A 150 -8.65 9.72 -5.80
C PHE A 150 -8.43 10.65 -4.62
N LYS A 151 -9.10 11.81 -4.64
CA LYS A 151 -9.12 12.76 -3.53
C LYS A 151 -9.66 12.07 -2.27
N GLY A 152 -9.09 12.40 -1.11
CA GLY A 152 -9.44 11.75 0.15
C GLY A 152 -8.81 10.37 0.38
N GLY A 153 -8.18 9.75 -0.64
CA GLY A 153 -7.52 8.47 -0.53
C GLY A 153 -6.25 8.52 0.34
N PHE A 154 -5.93 7.40 0.96
CA PHE A 154 -4.69 7.20 1.72
C PHE A 154 -4.01 5.90 1.27
N HIS A 155 -2.78 5.99 0.82
CA HIS A 155 -2.01 4.87 0.28
C HIS A 155 -0.67 4.64 0.99
N GLY A 156 -0.30 5.54 1.88
CA GLY A 156 0.95 5.50 2.62
C GLY A 156 1.63 6.88 2.70
N ARG A 157 2.73 6.94 3.45
CA ARG A 157 3.48 8.19 3.70
C ARG A 157 4.93 8.14 3.25
N SER A 158 5.33 7.18 2.43
CA SER A 158 6.59 7.27 1.70
C SER A 158 6.53 8.41 0.68
N ILE A 159 7.68 8.90 0.24
CA ILE A 159 7.77 10.04 -0.71
C ILE A 159 6.95 9.75 -1.98
N GLY A 160 7.03 8.54 -2.52
CA GLY A 160 6.24 8.15 -3.70
C GLY A 160 4.74 8.14 -3.41
N LEU A 161 4.32 7.52 -2.32
CA LEU A 161 2.90 7.38 -2.00
C LEU A 161 2.23 8.66 -1.47
N LEU A 162 2.99 9.64 -0.98
CA LEU A 162 2.44 10.97 -0.70
C LEU A 162 1.89 11.64 -1.95
N SER A 163 2.39 11.26 -3.15
CA SER A 163 1.83 11.72 -4.41
C SER A 163 0.43 11.16 -4.72
N CYS A 164 0.04 10.07 -4.06
CA CYS A 164 -1.28 9.42 -4.16
C CYS A 164 -2.15 9.61 -2.91
N SER A 165 -1.57 10.07 -1.78
CA SER A 165 -2.30 10.21 -0.51
C SER A 165 -2.81 11.63 -0.35
N HIS A 166 -4.15 11.78 -0.23
CA HIS A 166 -4.82 13.08 -0.21
C HIS A 166 -5.82 13.21 0.95
N SER A 167 -5.68 12.37 1.99
CA SER A 167 -6.63 12.32 3.09
C SER A 167 -6.46 13.47 4.09
N ARG A 168 -5.22 13.87 4.38
CA ARG A 168 -4.93 14.94 5.35
C ARG A 168 -3.75 15.78 4.89
N PRO A 169 -3.89 17.13 4.77
CA PRO A 169 -2.82 18.02 4.31
C PRO A 169 -1.54 17.92 5.14
N ILE A 170 -1.66 17.80 6.46
CA ILE A 170 -0.53 17.74 7.38
C ILE A 170 0.46 16.58 7.11
N GLN A 171 0.01 15.55 6.40
CA GLN A 171 0.86 14.40 6.08
C GLN A 171 1.89 14.71 4.99
N GLY A 172 1.65 15.72 4.16
CA GLY A 172 2.50 16.09 3.03
C GLY A 172 3.11 17.49 3.11
N VAL A 173 2.89 18.23 4.20
CA VAL A 173 3.49 19.57 4.37
C VAL A 173 5.01 19.47 4.33
N ASP A 174 5.65 20.37 3.59
CA ASP A 174 7.10 20.48 3.40
C ASP A 174 7.75 19.31 2.64
N ILE A 175 6.97 18.36 2.12
CA ILE A 175 7.48 17.21 1.40
C ILE A 175 7.19 17.35 -0.10
N PRO A 176 8.20 17.34 -0.99
CA PRO A 176 7.98 17.38 -2.42
C PRO A 176 7.26 16.11 -2.89
N THR A 177 6.26 16.29 -3.74
CA THR A 177 5.46 15.20 -4.32
C THR A 177 5.46 15.28 -5.83
N MET A 178 5.27 14.14 -6.49
CA MET A 178 5.07 14.07 -7.94
C MET A 178 3.68 14.61 -8.29
N GLN A 179 3.60 15.34 -9.41
CA GLN A 179 2.34 15.93 -9.89
C GLN A 179 1.52 14.88 -10.66
N TRP A 180 1.06 13.87 -9.94
CA TRP A 180 0.23 12.82 -10.49
C TRP A 180 -1.26 13.20 -10.52
N PRO A 181 -2.04 12.67 -11.48
CA PRO A 181 -3.45 13.04 -11.63
C PRO A 181 -4.29 12.60 -10.42
N LYS A 182 -5.25 13.47 -10.05
CA LYS A 182 -6.15 13.28 -8.92
C LYS A 182 -7.59 13.43 -9.38
N ALA A 183 -8.37 12.36 -9.28
CA ALA A 183 -9.78 12.35 -9.61
C ALA A 183 -10.66 12.60 -8.38
N ASP A 184 -11.86 13.07 -8.61
CA ASP A 184 -12.89 13.12 -7.58
C ASP A 184 -13.42 11.69 -7.32
N PHE A 185 -13.70 11.38 -6.05
CA PHE A 185 -14.44 10.19 -5.67
C PHE A 185 -15.92 10.56 -5.49
N PRO A 186 -16.88 9.75 -5.97
CA PRO A 186 -18.30 10.11 -5.89
C PRO A 186 -18.76 10.28 -4.45
N THR A 187 -19.55 11.32 -4.22
CA THR A 187 -20.14 11.62 -2.91
C THR A 187 -21.65 11.43 -2.99
N TYR A 188 -22.11 10.29 -2.51
CA TYR A 188 -23.51 9.90 -2.59
C TYR A 188 -24.39 10.56 -1.54
N LYS A 189 -25.62 10.84 -1.94
CA LYS A 189 -26.72 11.20 -1.03
C LYS A 189 -27.37 9.95 -0.49
N TYR A 190 -27.75 10.01 0.79
CA TYR A 190 -28.44 8.94 1.49
C TYR A 190 -29.87 9.37 1.89
N PRO A 191 -30.83 8.45 1.95
CA PRO A 191 -30.74 7.02 1.62
C PRO A 191 -30.51 6.78 0.10
N LEU A 192 -29.77 5.73 -0.26
CA LEU A 192 -29.40 5.48 -1.66
C LEU A 192 -30.61 5.28 -2.57
N ASN A 193 -31.62 4.55 -2.10
CA ASN A 193 -32.85 4.24 -2.83
C ASN A 193 -33.75 5.46 -3.11
N GLU A 194 -33.60 6.53 -2.34
CA GLU A 194 -34.37 7.77 -2.52
C GLU A 194 -33.64 8.81 -3.41
N ASN A 195 -32.36 8.62 -3.63
CA ASN A 195 -31.49 9.55 -4.36
C ASN A 195 -30.81 8.91 -5.59
N VAL A 196 -31.46 7.94 -6.23
CA VAL A 196 -30.87 7.16 -7.32
C VAL A 196 -30.40 8.06 -8.45
N ARG A 197 -31.28 8.98 -8.94
CA ARG A 197 -30.97 9.85 -10.07
C ARG A 197 -29.80 10.80 -9.79
N GLU A 198 -29.74 11.36 -8.59
CA GLU A 198 -28.66 12.27 -8.17
C GLU A 198 -27.34 11.52 -8.07
N ASN A 199 -27.37 10.31 -7.54
CA ASN A 199 -26.18 9.49 -7.37
C ASN A 199 -25.65 8.95 -8.73
N GLU A 200 -26.54 8.59 -9.66
CA GLU A 200 -26.17 8.25 -11.04
C GLU A 200 -25.54 9.45 -11.78
N ALA A 201 -26.04 10.66 -11.57
CA ALA A 201 -25.46 11.88 -12.14
C ALA A 201 -24.08 12.17 -11.56
N GLU A 202 -23.89 11.92 -10.26
CA GLU A 202 -22.59 12.06 -9.60
C GLU A 202 -21.57 11.04 -10.12
N ASP A 203 -21.98 9.80 -10.33
CA ASP A 203 -21.14 8.76 -10.96
C ASP A 203 -20.71 9.18 -12.36
N ALA A 204 -21.66 9.61 -13.20
CA ALA A 204 -21.35 10.07 -14.54
C ALA A 204 -20.35 11.23 -14.56
N ARG A 205 -20.50 12.19 -13.65
CA ARG A 205 -19.57 13.33 -13.47
C ARG A 205 -18.18 12.87 -13.09
N CYS A 206 -18.07 11.98 -12.10
CA CYS A 206 -16.78 11.47 -11.62
C CYS A 206 -16.08 10.63 -12.69
N LEU A 207 -16.81 9.76 -13.39
CA LEU A 207 -16.26 8.94 -14.47
C LEU A 207 -15.77 9.80 -15.66
N ALA A 208 -16.52 10.82 -16.06
CA ALA A 208 -16.10 11.76 -17.09
C ALA A 208 -14.79 12.45 -16.69
N ARG A 209 -14.66 12.87 -15.43
CA ARG A 209 -13.43 13.49 -14.93
C ARG A 209 -12.24 12.53 -14.94
N VAL A 210 -12.44 11.27 -14.58
CA VAL A 210 -11.40 10.23 -14.68
C VAL A 210 -10.92 10.07 -16.12
N GLN A 211 -11.85 10.00 -17.07
CA GLN A 211 -11.53 9.89 -18.49
C GLN A 211 -10.69 11.07 -18.98
N GLU A 212 -11.11 12.31 -18.69
CA GLU A 212 -10.36 13.52 -19.05
C GLU A 212 -8.92 13.49 -18.52
N LEU A 213 -8.74 13.08 -17.26
CA LEU A 213 -7.41 13.02 -16.64
C LEU A 213 -6.52 11.96 -17.27
N ILE A 214 -7.09 10.82 -17.69
CA ILE A 214 -6.36 9.78 -18.41
C ILE A 214 -5.93 10.32 -19.78
N GLU A 215 -6.83 10.93 -20.54
CA GLU A 215 -6.56 11.48 -21.86
C GLU A 215 -5.49 12.59 -21.81
N GLN A 216 -5.54 13.48 -20.81
CA GLN A 216 -4.53 14.50 -20.57
C GLN A 216 -3.17 13.88 -20.26
N ALA A 217 -3.10 12.86 -19.39
CA ALA A 217 -1.85 12.20 -19.04
C ALA A 217 -1.23 11.47 -20.25
N VAL A 218 -2.04 10.78 -21.04
CA VAL A 218 -1.60 10.11 -22.27
C VAL A 218 -1.08 11.11 -23.31
N SER A 219 -1.75 12.25 -23.47
CA SER A 219 -1.32 13.33 -24.38
C SER A 219 0.06 13.89 -23.99
N ILE A 220 0.30 14.11 -22.68
CA ILE A 220 1.60 14.56 -22.17
C ILE A 220 2.69 13.53 -22.46
N ILE A 221 2.44 12.25 -22.24
CA ILE A 221 3.40 11.17 -22.52
C ILE A 221 3.72 11.13 -24.02
N ASN A 222 2.71 11.17 -24.88
CA ASN A 222 2.89 11.11 -26.32
C ASN A 222 3.57 12.37 -26.89
N GLY A 223 3.30 13.56 -26.33
CA GLY A 223 3.93 14.81 -26.71
C GLY A 223 5.42 14.93 -26.32
N LEU A 224 5.88 14.09 -25.39
CA LEU A 224 7.28 14.02 -24.96
C LEU A 224 8.08 12.97 -25.75
N CYS A 225 7.41 12.14 -26.57
CA CYS A 225 8.04 11.13 -27.43
C CYS A 225 8.22 11.61 -28.88
N GLN A 226 7.93 12.88 -29.20
CA GLN A 226 8.24 13.57 -30.45
C GLN A 226 9.47 14.46 -30.28
#